data_0024ac01a4d12a63728320184e464372
#
_entry.id   0024ac01a4d12a63728320184e464372
#
_cell.length_a   1.000
_cell.length_b   1.000
_cell.length_c   1.000
_cell.angle_alpha   90.00
_cell.angle_beta   90.00
_cell.angle_gamma   90.00
#
_symmetry.space_group_name_H-M   'P 1'
#
loop_
_entity.id
_entity.type
_entity.pdbx_description
1 polymer ?
#
loop_
_entity_poly.entity_id
_entity_poly.type
_entity_poly.pdbx_seq_one_letter_code
_entity_poly.pdbx_strand_id
1 'polypeptide(L)'
;MSTAENRRQVLYWRLLARLFDPEEQAALENGSMAIVDDLDLPAALLDPAVSVDTVVQRFPHLEAEFDGLLNGAGDDREGEVRRAALVSKLLLNVFGTGSGNVTAGQLARWQSDAGWFERSLGCTPGSLRGRAAAAGAGAPSAGDGPAGAGSPGGTSPDGTSAGGASPGGGTGVGTGPGNGFDGDLAPVLAAIEADLVSRMRLREVLADPTLAKQLTPSMSLIEQLLRDKDNLDGVALANAKALIRRFVDEVAEVLRTQVAQASTGTIDRSIPPRRVYRNLDINRTIWKNLPNWDPAEERLYVDRLYYKQTAKRITPARLIVVVDQSGSMVDAMVNCTILASIFAGLPKVDVHLIAYDTRALDLTPWVHDPFEVLLRTQLGGGTDGTVALDLARPKIADPRNTVVVWISDFYEWKEQAVFDGMAAIHRSGARFIPVGSVSSGGQQSVNPWFRQRFKDQGTPVLSGRIKKLVTELKNFLAF
;
A
#
# COMPACT_ATOMS: atom_id res chain seq x y z
N MET A 1 -12.66 -23.74 -36.39
CA MET A 1 -11.67 -23.08 -35.51
C MET A 1 -10.42 -22.77 -36.33
N SER A 2 -9.81 -21.60 -36.17
CA SER A 2 -8.58 -21.26 -36.88
C SER A 2 -7.38 -22.02 -36.28
N THR A 3 -6.33 -22.23 -37.08
CA THR A 3 -5.10 -22.90 -36.63
C THR A 3 -4.48 -22.19 -35.40
N ALA A 4 -4.55 -20.86 -35.37
CA ALA A 4 -4.09 -20.05 -34.24
C ALA A 4 -4.89 -20.30 -32.95
N GLU A 5 -6.20 -20.48 -33.06
CA GLU A 5 -7.09 -20.76 -31.95
C GLU A 5 -6.80 -22.15 -31.34
N ASN A 6 -6.58 -23.15 -32.19
CA ASN A 6 -6.16 -24.46 -31.74
C ASN A 6 -4.80 -24.44 -31.06
N ARG A 7 -3.81 -23.70 -31.58
CA ARG A 7 -2.50 -23.53 -30.97
C ARG A 7 -2.59 -22.86 -29.59
N ARG A 8 -3.40 -21.81 -29.46
CA ARG A 8 -3.66 -21.13 -28.19
C ARG A 8 -4.30 -22.08 -27.18
N GLN A 9 -5.25 -22.89 -27.60
CA GLN A 9 -5.89 -23.90 -26.75
C GLN A 9 -4.89 -24.94 -26.24
N VAL A 10 -3.99 -25.43 -27.09
CA VAL A 10 -2.94 -26.39 -26.67
C VAL A 10 -2.06 -25.81 -25.55
N LEU A 11 -1.64 -24.53 -25.69
CA LEU A 11 -0.85 -23.87 -24.65
C LEU A 11 -1.62 -23.73 -23.32
N TYR A 12 -2.92 -23.38 -23.38
CA TYR A 12 -3.75 -23.30 -22.19
C TYR A 12 -4.02 -24.68 -21.57
N TRP A 13 -4.29 -25.71 -22.38
CA TRP A 13 -4.47 -27.07 -21.87
C TRP A 13 -3.19 -27.61 -21.23
N ARG A 14 -2.04 -27.33 -21.82
CA ARG A 14 -0.75 -27.67 -21.21
C ARG A 14 -0.57 -27.04 -19.84
N LEU A 15 -0.91 -25.74 -19.72
CA LEU A 15 -0.86 -25.03 -18.44
C LEU A 15 -1.80 -25.68 -17.41
N LEU A 16 -3.05 -25.95 -17.79
CA LEU A 16 -4.04 -26.55 -16.91
C LEU A 16 -3.66 -27.97 -16.49
N ALA A 17 -3.21 -28.80 -17.41
CA ALA A 17 -2.77 -30.16 -17.10
C ALA A 17 -1.59 -30.18 -16.12
N ARG A 18 -0.63 -29.26 -16.27
CA ARG A 18 0.49 -29.16 -15.33
C ARG A 18 0.09 -28.69 -13.94
N LEU A 19 -0.93 -27.87 -13.84
CA LEU A 19 -1.43 -27.36 -12.55
C LEU A 19 -2.37 -28.37 -11.85
N PHE A 20 -3.12 -29.17 -12.61
CA PHE A 20 -4.22 -30.01 -12.09
C PHE A 20 -4.12 -31.50 -12.42
N ASP A 21 -3.59 -31.86 -13.60
CA ASP A 21 -3.49 -33.24 -14.06
C ASP A 21 -2.18 -33.47 -14.84
N PRO A 22 -1.17 -34.11 -14.22
CA PRO A 22 0.11 -34.36 -14.86
C PRO A 22 0.11 -35.51 -15.89
N GLU A 23 -0.94 -36.34 -16.01
CA GLU A 23 -0.92 -37.53 -16.88
C GLU A 23 -0.93 -37.20 -18.37
N GLU A 24 -1.61 -36.14 -18.80
CA GLU A 24 -1.67 -35.69 -20.19
C GLU A 24 -0.49 -34.79 -20.60
N GLN A 25 0.39 -34.48 -19.68
CA GLN A 25 1.44 -33.48 -19.86
C GLN A 25 2.38 -33.76 -21.05
N ALA A 26 2.77 -35.01 -21.28
CA ALA A 26 3.75 -35.36 -22.32
C ALA A 26 3.26 -35.07 -23.74
N ALA A 27 1.98 -35.33 -24.02
CA ALA A 27 1.38 -35.03 -25.33
C ALA A 27 1.24 -33.53 -25.57
N LEU A 28 0.85 -32.80 -24.53
CA LEU A 28 0.70 -31.34 -24.58
C LEU A 28 2.06 -30.63 -24.65
N GLU A 29 3.11 -31.19 -24.07
CA GLU A 29 4.48 -30.67 -24.18
C GLU A 29 5.00 -30.76 -25.62
N ASN A 30 4.83 -31.90 -26.29
CA ASN A 30 5.22 -32.03 -27.68
C ASN A 30 4.48 -31.08 -28.63
N GLY A 31 3.18 -30.91 -28.42
CA GLY A 31 2.38 -29.94 -29.19
C GLY A 31 2.80 -28.50 -28.92
N SER A 32 3.15 -28.19 -27.66
CA SER A 32 3.61 -26.85 -27.29
C SER A 32 4.99 -26.53 -27.81
N MET A 33 5.91 -27.51 -27.90
CA MET A 33 7.23 -27.32 -28.51
C MET A 33 7.09 -26.99 -30.00
N ALA A 34 6.25 -27.67 -30.73
CA ALA A 34 6.00 -27.38 -32.14
C ALA A 34 5.46 -25.95 -32.35
N ILE A 35 4.59 -25.47 -31.45
CA ILE A 35 4.07 -24.12 -31.49
C ILE A 35 5.18 -23.08 -31.20
N VAL A 36 6.05 -23.33 -30.23
CA VAL A 36 7.14 -22.43 -29.84
C VAL A 36 8.16 -22.32 -30.96
N ASP A 37 8.49 -23.45 -31.63
CA ASP A 37 9.37 -23.48 -32.79
C ASP A 37 8.78 -22.71 -33.98
N ASP A 38 7.49 -22.92 -34.31
CA ASP A 38 6.80 -22.22 -35.39
C ASP A 38 6.77 -20.68 -35.22
N LEU A 39 6.80 -20.22 -33.98
CA LEU A 39 6.75 -18.80 -33.63
C LEU A 39 8.13 -18.17 -33.36
N ASP A 40 9.21 -18.91 -33.62
CA ASP A 40 10.59 -18.49 -33.29
C ASP A 40 10.74 -18.01 -31.84
N LEU A 41 10.12 -18.77 -30.93
CA LEU A 41 10.20 -18.52 -29.48
C LEU A 41 11.17 -19.51 -28.84
N PRO A 42 11.89 -19.11 -27.78
CA PRO A 42 12.83 -20.02 -27.11
C PRO A 42 12.09 -21.12 -26.36
N ALA A 43 12.54 -22.38 -26.51
CA ALA A 43 12.00 -23.54 -25.81
C ALA A 43 12.03 -23.39 -24.26
N ALA A 44 12.90 -22.51 -23.74
CA ALA A 44 12.97 -22.17 -22.33
C ALA A 44 11.64 -21.58 -21.76
N LEU A 45 10.75 -21.09 -22.62
CA LEU A 45 9.40 -20.66 -22.23
C LEU A 45 8.55 -21.81 -21.71
N LEU A 46 8.82 -23.04 -22.15
CA LEU A 46 8.08 -24.21 -21.72
C LEU A 46 8.60 -24.82 -20.41
N ASP A 47 9.79 -24.43 -19.95
CA ASP A 47 10.38 -24.97 -18.73
C ASP A 47 10.07 -24.08 -17.51
N PRO A 48 9.25 -24.55 -16.54
CA PRO A 48 8.93 -23.80 -15.33
C PRO A 48 10.11 -23.62 -14.38
N ALA A 49 11.18 -24.40 -14.54
CA ALA A 49 12.41 -24.24 -13.74
C ALA A 49 13.25 -23.01 -14.19
N VAL A 50 12.99 -22.48 -15.39
CA VAL A 50 13.67 -21.29 -15.92
C VAL A 50 12.82 -20.06 -15.55
N SER A 51 13.40 -19.08 -14.88
CA SER A 51 12.72 -17.81 -14.55
C SER A 51 12.54 -16.90 -15.78
N VAL A 52 11.56 -16.03 -15.76
CA VAL A 52 11.35 -15.03 -16.82
C VAL A 52 12.58 -14.11 -16.94
N ASP A 53 13.21 -13.71 -15.84
CA ASP A 53 14.46 -12.97 -15.87
C ASP A 53 15.57 -13.68 -16.69
N THR A 54 15.69 -14.98 -16.50
CA THR A 54 16.67 -15.79 -17.26
C THR A 54 16.32 -15.82 -18.75
N VAL A 55 15.05 -15.89 -19.09
CA VAL A 55 14.58 -15.83 -20.48
C VAL A 55 14.93 -14.47 -21.09
N VAL A 56 14.57 -13.39 -20.43
CA VAL A 56 14.81 -12.01 -20.90
C VAL A 56 16.31 -11.70 -20.99
N GLN A 57 17.11 -12.15 -20.05
CA GLN A 57 18.58 -11.98 -20.12
C GLN A 57 19.18 -12.66 -21.36
N ARG A 58 18.66 -13.81 -21.75
CA ARG A 58 19.12 -14.53 -22.96
C ARG A 58 18.51 -14.00 -24.25
N PHE A 59 17.30 -13.49 -24.17
CA PHE A 59 16.50 -13.01 -25.29
C PHE A 59 15.92 -11.62 -24.98
N PRO A 60 16.75 -10.55 -25.02
CA PRO A 60 16.34 -9.21 -24.58
C PRO A 60 15.13 -8.62 -25.33
N HIS A 61 14.90 -9.05 -26.57
CA HIS A 61 13.75 -8.62 -27.38
C HIS A 61 12.39 -9.02 -26.75
N LEU A 62 12.35 -10.06 -25.91
CA LEU A 62 11.13 -10.50 -25.24
C LEU A 62 10.72 -9.62 -24.06
N GLU A 63 11.61 -8.74 -23.56
CA GLU A 63 11.32 -7.86 -22.44
C GLU A 63 10.09 -6.98 -22.71
N ALA A 64 10.08 -6.31 -23.85
CA ALA A 64 8.97 -5.46 -24.26
C ALA A 64 7.66 -6.24 -24.48
N GLU A 65 7.77 -7.52 -24.88
CA GLU A 65 6.60 -8.39 -25.08
C GLU A 65 6.00 -8.86 -23.75
N PHE A 66 6.82 -9.03 -22.71
CA PHE A 66 6.33 -9.38 -21.36
C PHE A 66 5.68 -8.19 -20.65
N ASP A 67 6.10 -6.95 -20.95
CA ASP A 67 5.54 -5.76 -20.32
C ASP A 67 4.13 -5.46 -20.87
N GLY A 68 3.15 -5.30 -19.96
CA GLY A 68 1.76 -5.02 -20.36
C GLY A 68 1.03 -6.16 -21.07
N LEU A 69 1.57 -7.37 -21.01
CA LEU A 69 1.11 -8.55 -21.76
C LEU A 69 -0.38 -8.87 -21.54
N LEU A 70 -0.90 -8.70 -20.33
CA LEU A 70 -2.28 -9.01 -19.97
C LEU A 70 -3.25 -7.84 -20.26
N ASN A 71 -2.74 -6.66 -20.53
CA ASN A 71 -3.52 -5.45 -20.81
C ASN A 71 -3.62 -5.13 -22.32
N GLY A 72 -2.87 -5.81 -23.17
CA GLY A 72 -2.81 -5.55 -24.62
C GLY A 72 -3.89 -6.29 -25.42
N ALA A 73 -4.57 -5.60 -26.33
CA ALA A 73 -5.34 -6.22 -27.39
C ALA A 73 -4.41 -6.52 -28.57
N GLY A 74 -4.35 -7.77 -29.04
CA GLY A 74 -3.60 -8.12 -30.24
C GLY A 74 -4.49 -8.08 -31.46
N ASP A 75 -4.03 -7.44 -32.52
CA ASP A 75 -4.76 -7.35 -33.79
C ASP A 75 -4.40 -8.49 -34.76
N ASP A 76 -3.36 -9.29 -34.44
CA ASP A 76 -2.88 -10.37 -35.31
C ASP A 76 -2.98 -11.74 -34.62
N ARG A 77 -3.44 -12.75 -35.43
CA ARG A 77 -3.65 -14.13 -34.95
C ARG A 77 -2.35 -14.81 -34.50
N GLU A 78 -1.24 -14.51 -35.14
CA GLU A 78 0.07 -15.04 -34.75
C GLU A 78 0.56 -14.40 -33.46
N GLY A 79 0.38 -13.09 -33.33
CA GLY A 79 0.61 -12.35 -32.09
C GLY A 79 -0.25 -12.82 -30.92
N GLU A 80 -1.50 -13.27 -31.16
CA GLU A 80 -2.33 -13.86 -30.09
C GLU A 80 -1.73 -15.17 -29.55
N VAL A 81 -1.22 -16.04 -30.41
CA VAL A 81 -0.62 -17.33 -30.01
C VAL A 81 0.72 -17.09 -29.31
N ARG A 82 1.52 -16.15 -29.81
CA ARG A 82 2.77 -15.72 -29.18
C ARG A 82 2.51 -15.17 -27.78
N ARG A 83 1.52 -14.32 -27.61
CA ARG A 83 1.07 -13.82 -26.31
C ARG A 83 0.59 -14.94 -25.39
N ALA A 84 -0.18 -15.92 -25.92
CA ALA A 84 -0.62 -17.06 -25.12
C ALA A 84 0.56 -17.90 -24.58
N ALA A 85 1.64 -18.03 -25.35
CA ALA A 85 2.86 -18.71 -24.89
C ALA A 85 3.53 -17.95 -23.74
N LEU A 86 3.65 -16.63 -23.85
CA LEU A 86 4.24 -15.78 -22.80
C LEU A 86 3.35 -15.74 -21.54
N VAL A 87 2.02 -15.63 -21.68
CA VAL A 87 1.06 -15.72 -20.57
C VAL A 87 1.15 -17.08 -19.90
N SER A 88 1.21 -18.17 -20.67
CA SER A 88 1.35 -19.53 -20.13
C SER A 88 2.63 -19.67 -19.29
N LYS A 89 3.74 -19.06 -19.74
CA LYS A 89 4.99 -19.00 -18.99
C LYS A 89 4.82 -18.33 -17.64
N LEU A 90 4.25 -17.12 -17.60
CA LEU A 90 4.01 -16.38 -16.36
C LEU A 90 3.11 -17.16 -15.41
N LEU A 91 1.97 -17.65 -15.88
CA LEU A 91 1.03 -18.38 -15.04
C LEU A 91 1.64 -19.68 -14.51
N LEU A 92 2.38 -20.41 -15.35
CA LEU A 92 3.02 -21.65 -14.94
C LEU A 92 4.09 -21.43 -13.85
N ASN A 93 4.89 -20.37 -13.97
CA ASN A 93 5.94 -20.07 -13.00
C ASN A 93 5.35 -19.50 -11.68
N VAL A 94 4.30 -18.71 -11.76
CA VAL A 94 3.71 -18.06 -10.58
C VAL A 94 2.79 -19.00 -9.80
N PHE A 95 1.96 -19.78 -10.48
CA PHE A 95 0.95 -20.64 -9.84
C PHE A 95 1.37 -22.12 -9.75
N GLY A 96 2.33 -22.55 -10.55
CA GLY A 96 2.85 -23.92 -10.55
C GLY A 96 3.98 -24.14 -9.52
N THR A 97 3.75 -23.85 -8.25
CA THR A 97 4.79 -23.89 -7.19
C THR A 97 5.18 -25.28 -6.72
N GLY A 98 4.53 -26.35 -7.23
CA GLY A 98 4.80 -27.73 -6.85
C GLY A 98 4.53 -28.03 -5.37
N SER A 99 4.96 -29.20 -4.92
CA SER A 99 4.89 -29.66 -3.53
C SER A 99 6.28 -30.03 -3.02
N GLY A 100 6.52 -29.92 -1.72
CA GLY A 100 7.79 -30.30 -1.08
C GLY A 100 8.63 -29.10 -0.62
N ASN A 101 9.88 -29.41 -0.19
CA ASN A 101 10.78 -28.39 0.34
C ASN A 101 11.17 -27.36 -0.73
N VAL A 102 11.23 -26.10 -0.33
CA VAL A 102 11.60 -24.96 -1.18
C VAL A 102 12.99 -24.46 -0.77
N THR A 103 13.86 -24.24 -1.74
CA THR A 103 15.18 -23.63 -1.52
C THR A 103 15.08 -22.09 -1.64
N ALA A 104 16.04 -21.38 -1.02
CA ALA A 104 16.13 -19.91 -1.16
C ALA A 104 16.19 -19.47 -2.63
N GLY A 105 16.92 -20.19 -3.48
CA GLY A 105 17.01 -19.90 -4.92
C GLY A 105 15.68 -20.13 -5.67
N GLN A 106 14.86 -21.09 -5.23
CA GLN A 106 13.52 -21.28 -5.80
C GLN A 106 12.57 -20.15 -5.38
N LEU A 107 12.61 -19.75 -4.12
CA LEU A 107 11.84 -18.60 -3.66
C LEU A 107 12.25 -17.31 -4.38
N ALA A 108 13.55 -17.04 -4.52
CA ALA A 108 14.04 -15.85 -5.23
C ALA A 108 13.60 -15.82 -6.70
N ARG A 109 13.67 -16.98 -7.40
CA ARG A 109 13.15 -17.10 -8.78
C ARG A 109 11.66 -16.86 -8.85
N TRP A 110 10.90 -17.46 -7.94
CA TRP A 110 9.45 -17.24 -7.89
C TRP A 110 9.11 -15.75 -7.64
N GLN A 111 9.84 -15.11 -6.73
CA GLN A 111 9.64 -13.66 -6.47
C GLN A 111 9.94 -12.79 -7.70
N SER A 112 10.93 -13.16 -8.49
CA SER A 112 11.22 -12.51 -9.77
C SER A 112 10.09 -12.72 -10.79
N ASP A 113 9.63 -13.96 -10.96
CA ASP A 113 8.54 -14.29 -11.88
C ASP A 113 7.20 -13.65 -11.47
N ALA A 114 6.91 -13.60 -10.17
CA ALA A 114 5.76 -12.87 -9.65
C ALA A 114 5.86 -11.36 -9.91
N GLY A 115 7.07 -10.79 -9.85
CA GLY A 115 7.32 -9.40 -10.23
C GLY A 115 7.06 -9.13 -11.72
N TRP A 116 7.42 -10.07 -12.59
CA TRP A 116 7.08 -9.98 -14.01
C TRP A 116 5.57 -10.08 -14.26
N PHE A 117 4.90 -10.98 -13.55
CA PHE A 117 3.44 -11.10 -13.60
C PHE A 117 2.74 -9.81 -13.16
N GLU A 118 3.19 -9.19 -12.07
CA GLU A 118 2.68 -7.90 -11.62
C GLU A 118 2.90 -6.79 -12.64
N ARG A 119 4.08 -6.74 -13.30
CA ARG A 119 4.35 -5.79 -14.40
C ARG A 119 3.42 -6.00 -15.59
N SER A 120 3.19 -7.25 -15.98
CA SER A 120 2.29 -7.56 -17.10
C SER A 120 0.86 -7.11 -16.86
N LEU A 121 0.45 -6.97 -15.58
CA LEU A 121 -0.83 -6.38 -15.16
C LEU A 121 -0.79 -4.84 -15.06
N GLY A 122 0.36 -4.22 -15.34
CA GLY A 122 0.55 -2.77 -15.15
C GLY A 122 0.79 -2.36 -13.70
N CYS A 123 1.08 -3.32 -12.81
CA CYS A 123 1.37 -3.09 -11.40
C CYS A 123 2.87 -2.96 -11.16
N THR A 124 3.27 -2.24 -10.11
CA THR A 124 4.67 -2.22 -9.69
C THR A 124 5.06 -3.57 -9.06
N PRO A 125 6.26 -4.11 -9.33
CA PRO A 125 6.71 -5.38 -8.75
C PRO A 125 6.64 -5.39 -7.22
N GLY A 126 6.02 -6.40 -6.66
CA GLY A 126 5.77 -6.55 -5.23
C GLY A 126 4.49 -5.88 -4.71
N SER A 127 3.76 -5.13 -5.55
CA SER A 127 2.55 -4.41 -5.11
C SER A 127 1.41 -5.32 -4.70
N LEU A 128 1.25 -6.44 -5.37
CA LEU A 128 0.21 -7.42 -5.05
C LEU A 128 0.62 -8.37 -3.91
N ARG A 129 1.92 -8.46 -3.60
CA ARG A 129 2.47 -9.27 -2.50
C ARG A 129 2.76 -8.48 -1.22
N GLY A 130 2.19 -7.29 -1.09
CA GLY A 130 2.35 -6.44 0.09
C GLY A 130 3.66 -5.63 0.16
N ARG A 131 4.60 -5.82 -0.78
CA ARG A 131 5.88 -5.09 -0.82
C ARG A 131 5.71 -3.64 -1.27
N ALA A 132 4.76 -3.35 -2.14
CA ALA A 132 4.58 -2.04 -2.76
C ALA A 132 3.24 -1.37 -2.46
N ALA A 133 2.45 -1.82 -1.50
CA ALA A 133 1.37 -0.99 -0.95
C ALA A 133 1.92 0.37 -0.49
N ALA A 134 3.23 0.42 -0.26
CA ALA A 134 4.01 1.62 -0.04
C ALA A 134 4.48 2.34 -1.32
N ALA A 135 4.78 1.65 -2.44
CA ALA A 135 5.54 2.20 -3.59
C ALA A 135 4.70 2.81 -4.74
N GLY A 136 3.37 2.72 -4.69
CA GLY A 136 2.56 3.26 -5.78
C GLY A 136 2.33 4.78 -5.70
N ALA A 137 3.36 5.56 -5.80
CA ALA A 137 3.28 6.98 -6.10
C ALA A 137 3.80 7.21 -7.52
N GLY A 138 2.92 7.76 -8.35
CA GLY A 138 3.04 7.98 -9.76
C GLY A 138 4.39 8.38 -10.30
N ALA A 139 4.71 7.82 -11.44
CA ALA A 139 5.61 8.45 -12.38
C ALA A 139 5.00 9.83 -12.77
N PRO A 140 5.80 10.90 -12.82
CA PRO A 140 5.31 12.17 -13.34
C PRO A 140 5.05 12.01 -14.84
N SER A 141 3.81 12.20 -15.27
CA SER A 141 3.53 12.40 -16.69
C SER A 141 4.22 13.70 -17.09
N ALA A 142 5.23 13.58 -17.92
CA ALA A 142 5.86 14.71 -18.58
C ALA A 142 4.90 15.26 -19.64
N GLY A 143 4.68 16.55 -19.59
CA GLY A 143 4.22 17.34 -20.75
C GLY A 143 2.77 17.77 -20.65
N ASP A 144 2.57 19.05 -20.35
CA ASP A 144 1.98 19.96 -21.33
C ASP A 144 2.26 21.41 -20.94
N GLY A 145 2.86 22.09 -21.85
CA GLY A 145 3.09 23.51 -21.81
C GLY A 145 1.81 24.30 -22.14
N PRO A 146 1.81 25.63 -21.96
CA PRO A 146 0.61 26.43 -21.94
C PRO A 146 0.16 26.88 -23.34
N ALA A 147 -1.11 26.73 -23.64
CA ALA A 147 -1.73 27.42 -24.78
C ALA A 147 -3.01 28.13 -24.36
N GLY A 148 -2.99 29.44 -24.38
CA GLY A 148 -3.82 30.28 -25.21
C GLY A 148 -5.25 30.58 -24.72
N ALA A 149 -5.39 31.82 -24.34
CA ALA A 149 -6.59 32.62 -24.06
C ALA A 149 -7.77 32.49 -25.03
N GLY A 150 -9.00 32.70 -24.51
CA GLY A 150 -10.19 33.00 -25.28
C GLY A 150 -11.46 32.98 -24.46
N SER A 151 -11.84 34.10 -23.88
CA SER A 151 -13.23 34.47 -23.50
C SER A 151 -13.86 35.27 -24.67
N PRO A 152 -15.14 35.72 -24.65
CA PRO A 152 -16.29 35.51 -23.76
C PRO A 152 -17.67 35.48 -24.45
N GLY A 153 -18.73 35.41 -23.65
CA GLY A 153 -20.10 35.90 -23.97
C GLY A 153 -21.10 34.77 -24.13
N GLY A 154 -22.24 34.70 -23.52
CA GLY A 154 -23.17 35.62 -23.02
C GLY A 154 -24.55 34.96 -23.01
N THR A 155 -25.36 35.29 -22.01
CA THR A 155 -26.84 35.28 -21.95
C THR A 155 -27.61 33.95 -21.76
N SER A 156 -28.24 33.89 -20.59
CA SER A 156 -29.56 33.26 -20.31
C SER A 156 -30.72 34.01 -21.02
N PRO A 157 -31.99 33.56 -21.10
CA PRO A 157 -32.79 33.03 -20.00
C PRO A 157 -33.92 32.01 -20.35
N ASP A 158 -34.56 31.49 -19.29
CA ASP A 158 -35.96 31.06 -19.08
C ASP A 158 -36.64 29.99 -19.92
N GLY A 159 -37.35 29.11 -19.17
CA GLY A 159 -38.51 28.39 -19.70
C GLY A 159 -38.84 27.06 -18.99
N THR A 160 -39.63 27.16 -17.92
CA THR A 160 -40.59 26.20 -17.35
C THR A 160 -41.05 25.01 -18.24
N SER A 161 -41.10 23.79 -17.74
CA SER A 161 -42.29 23.06 -17.19
C SER A 161 -42.18 21.55 -17.26
N ALA A 162 -42.51 20.96 -16.15
CA ALA A 162 -43.31 19.75 -15.85
C ALA A 162 -43.17 18.46 -16.69
N GLY A 163 -42.96 17.39 -15.95
CA GLY A 163 -43.75 16.16 -16.11
C GLY A 163 -43.04 14.90 -16.56
N GLY A 164 -43.05 13.85 -15.73
CA GLY A 164 -43.01 12.49 -16.21
C GLY A 164 -42.00 11.59 -15.52
N ALA A 165 -42.45 10.81 -14.55
CA ALA A 165 -41.78 9.71 -13.93
C ALA A 165 -41.62 8.51 -14.88
N SER A 166 -40.50 7.82 -14.82
CA SER A 166 -40.40 6.37 -14.62
C SER A 166 -38.96 5.84 -14.75
N PRO A 167 -38.62 4.71 -14.13
CA PRO A 167 -37.31 4.38 -13.66
C PRO A 167 -36.56 3.51 -14.68
N GLY A 168 -35.35 3.87 -14.97
CA GLY A 168 -34.42 3.06 -15.74
C GLY A 168 -33.06 3.07 -15.07
N GLY A 169 -32.74 1.99 -14.36
CA GLY A 169 -31.42 1.77 -13.80
C GLY A 169 -30.37 1.77 -14.91
N GLY A 170 -29.46 2.69 -14.80
CA GLY A 170 -28.23 2.76 -15.56
C GLY A 170 -27.09 2.98 -14.57
N THR A 171 -26.52 1.87 -14.10
CA THR A 171 -25.23 1.88 -13.41
C THR A 171 -24.17 2.34 -14.39
N GLY A 172 -23.88 3.60 -14.39
CA GLY A 172 -22.71 4.18 -15.03
C GLY A 172 -21.45 3.75 -14.27
N VAL A 173 -20.90 2.60 -14.67
CA VAL A 173 -19.56 2.19 -14.26
C VAL A 173 -18.58 3.09 -14.99
N GLY A 174 -18.04 4.06 -14.27
CA GLY A 174 -16.85 4.80 -14.69
C GLY A 174 -15.65 3.85 -14.68
N THR A 175 -15.37 3.23 -15.82
CA THR A 175 -14.18 2.45 -16.06
C THR A 175 -13.00 3.36 -16.28
N GLY A 176 -12.30 3.71 -15.18
CA GLY A 176 -10.87 4.01 -15.24
C GLY A 176 -10.12 2.68 -15.37
N PRO A 177 -9.11 2.54 -16.24
CA PRO A 177 -8.35 1.31 -16.36
C PRO A 177 -7.50 1.09 -15.11
N GLY A 178 -7.76 0.01 -14.35
CA GLY A 178 -6.85 -0.43 -13.29
C GLY A 178 -7.42 -1.01 -12.00
N ASN A 179 -8.72 -1.08 -11.74
CA ASN A 179 -9.22 -1.34 -10.40
C ASN A 179 -10.09 -2.59 -10.17
N GLY A 180 -10.24 -3.49 -11.14
CA GLY A 180 -11.13 -4.66 -10.99
C GLY A 180 -10.42 -5.94 -10.52
N PHE A 181 -9.19 -6.19 -10.95
CA PHE A 181 -8.46 -7.45 -10.71
C PHE A 181 -7.51 -7.41 -9.52
N ASP A 182 -7.03 -6.24 -9.12
CA ASP A 182 -6.02 -6.09 -8.05
C ASP A 182 -6.51 -6.59 -6.68
N GLY A 183 -7.81 -6.51 -6.40
CA GLY A 183 -8.41 -6.90 -5.13
C GLY A 183 -8.43 -8.41 -4.90
N ASP A 184 -8.60 -9.19 -5.96
CA ASP A 184 -8.78 -10.65 -5.87
C ASP A 184 -7.46 -11.42 -5.99
N LEU A 185 -6.47 -10.88 -6.73
CA LEU A 185 -5.17 -11.53 -6.94
C LEU A 185 -4.18 -11.32 -5.79
N ALA A 186 -4.25 -10.19 -5.12
CA ALA A 186 -3.32 -9.88 -4.03
C ALA A 186 -3.35 -10.91 -2.89
N PRO A 187 -4.51 -11.33 -2.35
CA PRO A 187 -4.53 -12.35 -1.31
C PRO A 187 -4.03 -13.72 -1.82
N VAL A 188 -4.24 -14.04 -3.09
CA VAL A 188 -3.78 -15.30 -3.69
C VAL A 188 -2.25 -15.32 -3.79
N LEU A 189 -1.64 -14.27 -4.34
CA LEU A 189 -0.18 -14.18 -4.46
C LEU A 189 0.51 -14.14 -3.09
N ALA A 190 -0.06 -13.42 -2.13
CA ALA A 190 0.45 -13.39 -0.77
C ALA A 190 0.36 -14.78 -0.10
N ALA A 191 -0.74 -15.53 -0.31
CA ALA A 191 -0.91 -16.87 0.21
C ALA A 191 0.10 -17.86 -0.42
N ILE A 192 0.36 -17.76 -1.72
CA ILE A 192 1.36 -18.59 -2.41
C ILE A 192 2.77 -18.29 -1.86
N GLU A 193 3.12 -17.04 -1.68
CA GLU A 193 4.42 -16.66 -1.11
C GLU A 193 4.56 -17.15 0.32
N ALA A 194 3.53 -17.02 1.15
CA ALA A 194 3.52 -17.54 2.52
C ALA A 194 3.69 -19.05 2.57
N ASP A 195 3.04 -19.80 1.65
CA ASP A 195 3.22 -21.24 1.52
C ASP A 195 4.67 -21.60 1.13
N LEU A 196 5.24 -20.94 0.13
CA LEU A 196 6.63 -21.14 -0.28
C LEU A 196 7.63 -20.87 0.86
N VAL A 197 7.42 -19.77 1.60
CA VAL A 197 8.24 -19.41 2.76
C VAL A 197 8.09 -20.46 3.87
N SER A 198 6.88 -20.94 4.14
CA SER A 198 6.65 -21.96 5.17
C SER A 198 7.31 -23.30 4.85
N ARG A 199 7.39 -23.66 3.57
CA ARG A 199 8.07 -24.88 3.08
C ARG A 199 9.60 -24.73 2.98
N MET A 200 10.11 -23.50 3.12
CA MET A 200 11.54 -23.23 3.15
C MET A 200 12.09 -23.45 4.56
N ARG A 201 13.22 -24.14 4.68
CA ARG A 201 13.96 -24.27 5.94
C ARG A 201 14.68 -22.95 6.27
N LEU A 202 13.91 -21.95 6.69
CA LEU A 202 14.36 -20.56 6.84
C LEU A 202 15.59 -20.44 7.74
N ARG A 203 15.65 -21.20 8.84
CA ARG A 203 16.79 -21.21 9.76
C ARG A 203 18.09 -21.64 9.08
N GLU A 204 18.03 -22.70 8.25
CA GLU A 204 19.20 -23.20 7.52
C GLU A 204 19.67 -22.18 6.46
N VAL A 205 18.72 -21.56 5.76
CA VAL A 205 19.02 -20.50 4.78
C VAL A 205 19.65 -19.28 5.43
N LEU A 206 19.15 -18.86 6.58
CA LEU A 206 19.69 -17.72 7.33
C LEU A 206 21.04 -18.02 8.01
N ALA A 207 21.37 -19.29 8.25
CA ALA A 207 22.69 -19.66 8.75
C ALA A 207 23.81 -19.44 7.72
N ASP A 208 23.47 -19.41 6.41
CA ASP A 208 24.40 -19.13 5.33
C ASP A 208 24.23 -17.68 4.85
N PRO A 209 25.26 -16.80 5.03
CA PRO A 209 25.19 -15.41 4.59
C PRO A 209 25.00 -15.22 3.09
N THR A 210 25.44 -16.19 2.26
CA THR A 210 25.30 -16.10 0.79
C THR A 210 23.88 -16.37 0.37
N LEU A 211 23.21 -17.35 0.97
CA LEU A 211 21.81 -17.67 0.73
C LEU A 211 20.89 -16.58 1.30
N ALA A 212 21.19 -16.06 2.49
CA ALA A 212 20.43 -14.99 3.11
C ALA A 212 20.42 -13.71 2.27
N LYS A 213 21.52 -13.37 1.57
CA LYS A 213 21.59 -12.21 0.67
C LYS A 213 20.71 -12.34 -0.58
N GLN A 214 20.43 -13.57 -1.02
CA GLN A 214 19.57 -13.83 -2.18
C GLN A 214 18.09 -13.60 -1.87
N LEU A 215 17.71 -13.64 -0.57
CA LEU A 215 16.33 -13.39 -0.17
C LEU A 215 15.96 -11.93 -0.40
N THR A 216 14.87 -11.72 -1.13
CA THR A 216 14.24 -10.42 -1.25
C THR A 216 13.25 -10.23 -0.10
N PRO A 217 13.34 -9.14 0.68
CA PRO A 217 12.42 -8.93 1.79
C PRO A 217 10.97 -8.79 1.26
N SER A 218 10.06 -9.54 1.87
CA SER A 218 8.61 -9.46 1.61
C SER A 218 7.87 -9.52 2.94
N MET A 219 6.60 -9.11 2.96
CA MET A 219 5.79 -9.14 4.17
C MET A 219 5.69 -10.57 4.73
N SER A 220 5.41 -11.57 3.87
CA SER A 220 5.30 -12.97 4.26
C SER A 220 6.61 -13.50 4.91
N LEU A 221 7.75 -13.09 4.36
CA LEU A 221 9.05 -13.47 4.91
C LEU A 221 9.31 -12.79 6.26
N ILE A 222 8.96 -11.51 6.39
CA ILE A 222 9.09 -10.78 7.66
C ILE A 222 8.15 -11.35 8.72
N GLU A 223 6.92 -11.70 8.36
CA GLU A 223 5.98 -12.37 9.25
C GLU A 223 6.55 -13.69 9.79
N GLN A 224 7.07 -14.54 8.92
CA GLN A 224 7.68 -15.81 9.33
C GLN A 224 8.91 -15.58 10.22
N LEU A 225 9.76 -14.60 9.89
CA LEU A 225 10.91 -14.22 10.73
C LEU A 225 10.50 -13.74 12.12
N LEU A 226 9.43 -12.97 12.22
CA LEU A 226 8.92 -12.48 13.50
C LEU A 226 8.30 -13.60 14.34
N ARG A 227 7.66 -14.59 13.71
CA ARG A 227 7.15 -15.79 14.38
C ARG A 227 8.27 -16.70 14.89
N ASP A 228 9.34 -16.84 14.11
CA ASP A 228 10.46 -17.77 14.41
C ASP A 228 11.61 -17.09 15.15
N LYS A 229 11.53 -15.78 15.47
CA LYS A 229 12.64 -14.99 16.02
C LYS A 229 13.28 -15.58 17.29
N ASP A 230 12.46 -16.19 18.14
CA ASP A 230 12.92 -16.77 19.41
C ASP A 230 13.71 -18.09 19.21
N ASN A 231 13.60 -18.69 18.01
CA ASN A 231 14.31 -19.90 17.60
C ASN A 231 15.58 -19.61 16.78
N LEU A 232 15.85 -18.32 16.48
CA LEU A 232 17.01 -17.90 15.71
C LEU A 232 18.14 -17.48 16.64
N ASP A 233 19.35 -17.97 16.35
CA ASP A 233 20.55 -17.66 17.11
C ASP A 233 21.75 -17.31 16.20
N GLY A 234 22.79 -16.73 16.77
CA GLY A 234 24.07 -16.50 16.10
C GLY A 234 23.95 -15.79 14.74
N VAL A 235 24.53 -16.42 13.70
CA VAL A 235 24.55 -15.87 12.33
C VAL A 235 23.15 -15.77 11.73
N ALA A 236 22.28 -16.76 11.99
CA ALA A 236 20.93 -16.77 11.49
C ALA A 236 20.13 -15.57 12.01
N LEU A 237 20.25 -15.25 13.28
CA LEU A 237 19.62 -14.08 13.88
C LEU A 237 20.18 -12.76 13.31
N ALA A 238 21.50 -12.67 13.08
CA ALA A 238 22.11 -11.48 12.49
C ALA A 238 21.62 -11.26 11.05
N ASN A 239 21.50 -12.30 10.24
CA ASN A 239 21.00 -12.22 8.87
C ASN A 239 19.49 -11.91 8.84
N ALA A 240 18.70 -12.48 9.75
CA ALA A 240 17.28 -12.15 9.92
C ALA A 240 17.10 -10.66 10.26
N LYS A 241 17.89 -10.15 11.19
CA LYS A 241 17.92 -8.73 11.56
C LYS A 241 18.25 -7.82 10.38
N ALA A 242 19.24 -8.20 9.59
CA ALA A 242 19.60 -7.44 8.38
C ALA A 242 18.46 -7.43 7.35
N LEU A 243 17.76 -8.55 7.18
CA LEU A 243 16.64 -8.66 6.26
C LEU A 243 15.43 -7.82 6.71
N ILE A 244 15.07 -7.88 7.99
CA ILE A 244 14.00 -7.05 8.56
C ILE A 244 14.36 -5.56 8.41
N ARG A 245 15.61 -5.17 8.69
CA ARG A 245 16.05 -3.78 8.56
C ARG A 245 15.93 -3.29 7.11
N ARG A 246 16.36 -4.08 6.12
CA ARG A 246 16.18 -3.74 4.70
C ARG A 246 14.71 -3.51 4.35
N PHE A 247 13.82 -4.37 4.83
CA PHE A 247 12.37 -4.21 4.61
C PHE A 247 11.82 -2.93 5.26
N VAL A 248 12.19 -2.70 6.52
CA VAL A 248 11.76 -1.49 7.26
C VAL A 248 12.23 -0.22 6.56
N ASP A 249 13.49 -0.16 6.11
CA ASP A 249 14.04 1.00 5.41
C ASP A 249 13.31 1.25 4.07
N GLU A 250 13.02 0.19 3.30
CA GLU A 250 12.28 0.28 2.03
C GLU A 250 10.87 0.82 2.23
N VAL A 251 10.12 0.29 3.21
CA VAL A 251 8.77 0.75 3.53
C VAL A 251 8.78 2.16 4.13
N ALA A 252 9.76 2.47 5.01
CA ALA A 252 9.89 3.77 5.64
C ALA A 252 10.15 4.89 4.61
N GLU A 253 10.98 4.66 3.59
CA GLU A 253 11.27 5.64 2.55
C GLU A 253 9.99 6.07 1.81
N VAL A 254 9.18 5.10 1.45
CA VAL A 254 7.91 5.35 0.78
C VAL A 254 6.92 6.10 1.66
N LEU A 255 6.77 5.69 2.92
CA LEU A 255 5.87 6.35 3.88
C LEU A 255 6.35 7.77 4.20
N ARG A 256 7.65 8.02 4.32
CA ARG A 256 8.23 9.37 4.51
C ARG A 256 7.83 10.29 3.38
N THR A 257 7.93 9.83 2.13
CA THR A 257 7.52 10.62 0.95
C THR A 257 6.04 10.99 1.03
N GLN A 258 5.18 10.04 1.40
CA GLN A 258 3.73 10.28 1.56
C GLN A 258 3.43 11.27 2.70
N VAL A 259 4.10 11.14 3.84
CA VAL A 259 3.94 12.04 4.99
C VAL A 259 4.47 13.44 4.68
N ALA A 260 5.61 13.57 3.99
CA ALA A 260 6.20 14.85 3.59
C ALA A 260 5.30 15.64 2.64
N GLN A 261 4.71 14.98 1.63
CA GLN A 261 3.73 15.60 0.73
C GLN A 261 2.48 16.10 1.47
N ALA A 262 2.20 15.51 2.65
CA ALA A 262 1.10 15.84 3.54
C ALA A 262 1.28 17.12 4.33
N SER A 263 2.50 17.49 4.57
CA SER A 263 2.84 18.50 5.56
C SER A 263 2.69 19.94 5.07
N THR A 264 2.28 20.18 3.83
CA THR A 264 1.85 21.49 3.34
C THR A 264 0.50 21.82 3.94
N GLY A 265 0.51 22.65 5.01
CA GLY A 265 -0.70 23.02 5.74
C GLY A 265 -1.71 23.76 4.87
N THR A 266 -2.99 23.53 5.13
CA THR A 266 -4.09 24.29 4.55
C THR A 266 -4.04 25.73 5.03
N ILE A 267 -4.28 26.67 4.09
CA ILE A 267 -4.35 28.10 4.41
C ILE A 267 -5.65 28.35 5.16
N ASP A 268 -5.58 28.69 6.44
CA ASP A 268 -6.74 29.13 7.21
C ASP A 268 -7.06 30.58 6.86
N ARG A 269 -8.13 30.77 6.11
CA ARG A 269 -8.59 32.11 5.66
C ARG A 269 -9.26 32.91 6.78
N SER A 270 -9.61 32.29 7.90
CA SER A 270 -10.23 32.96 9.04
C SER A 270 -9.22 33.74 9.89
N ILE A 271 -7.94 33.39 9.81
CA ILE A 271 -6.87 34.04 10.56
C ILE A 271 -6.25 35.14 9.71
N PRO A 272 -6.25 36.42 10.16
CA PRO A 272 -5.60 37.49 9.43
C PRO A 272 -4.08 37.20 9.31
N PRO A 273 -3.49 37.53 8.13
CA PRO A 273 -2.08 37.26 7.88
C PRO A 273 -1.19 38.07 8.84
N ARG A 274 -0.12 37.44 9.35
CA ARG A 274 0.90 38.16 10.13
C ARG A 274 1.53 39.26 9.27
N ARG A 275 1.39 40.52 9.70
CA ARG A 275 1.92 41.70 9.02
C ARG A 275 3.40 41.89 9.31
N VAL A 276 4.23 41.03 8.72
CA VAL A 276 5.71 41.10 8.76
C VAL A 276 6.25 41.15 7.34
N TYR A 277 7.36 41.83 7.11
CA TYR A 277 7.95 42.01 5.76
C TYR A 277 8.12 40.73 4.98
N ARG A 278 8.55 39.64 5.67
CA ARG A 278 8.71 38.32 5.06
C ARG A 278 7.45 37.77 4.41
N ASN A 279 6.27 38.16 4.91
CA ASN A 279 4.98 37.70 4.42
C ASN A 279 4.34 38.70 3.44
N LEU A 280 5.01 39.79 3.06
CA LEU A 280 4.51 40.74 2.12
C LEU A 280 4.29 40.07 0.76
N ASP A 281 3.09 40.19 0.22
CA ASP A 281 2.74 39.79 -1.14
C ASP A 281 2.98 40.97 -2.07
N ILE A 282 4.21 41.06 -2.58
CA ILE A 282 4.64 42.17 -3.41
C ILE A 282 3.76 42.32 -4.66
N ASN A 283 3.54 41.17 -5.36
CA ASN A 283 2.72 41.18 -6.58
C ASN A 283 1.32 41.69 -6.31
N ARG A 284 0.64 41.14 -5.31
CA ARG A 284 -0.70 41.52 -4.94
C ARG A 284 -0.74 42.97 -4.45
N THR A 285 0.28 43.45 -3.75
CA THR A 285 0.39 44.83 -3.29
C THR A 285 0.51 45.79 -4.48
N ILE A 286 1.39 45.51 -5.44
CA ILE A 286 1.54 46.31 -6.66
C ILE A 286 0.23 46.37 -7.45
N TRP A 287 -0.33 45.18 -7.79
CA TRP A 287 -1.54 45.13 -8.63
C TRP A 287 -2.76 45.81 -7.99
N LYS A 288 -2.90 45.74 -6.66
CA LYS A 288 -4.02 46.36 -5.95
C LYS A 288 -3.87 47.88 -5.72
N ASN A 289 -2.64 48.39 -5.79
CA ASN A 289 -2.36 49.81 -5.70
C ASN A 289 -2.04 50.45 -7.07
N LEU A 290 -2.14 49.71 -8.16
CA LEU A 290 -1.86 50.21 -9.52
C LEU A 290 -2.68 51.46 -9.90
N PRO A 291 -3.95 51.66 -9.45
CA PRO A 291 -4.68 52.89 -9.69
C PRO A 291 -4.02 54.14 -9.08
N ASN A 292 -3.12 53.97 -8.12
CA ASN A 292 -2.37 55.04 -7.46
C ASN A 292 -1.00 55.29 -8.12
N TRP A 293 -0.81 54.84 -9.36
CA TRP A 293 0.40 55.12 -10.14
C TRP A 293 0.38 56.56 -10.60
N ASP A 294 1.44 57.31 -10.28
CA ASP A 294 1.65 58.68 -10.79
C ASP A 294 2.63 58.65 -11.96
N PRO A 295 2.15 58.87 -13.19
CA PRO A 295 3.01 58.87 -14.37
C PRO A 295 3.96 60.07 -14.46
N ALA A 296 3.68 61.18 -13.75
CA ALA A 296 4.55 62.33 -13.76
C ALA A 296 5.78 62.18 -12.86
N GLU A 297 5.62 61.48 -11.75
CA GLU A 297 6.70 61.19 -10.82
C GLU A 297 7.29 59.78 -11.01
N GLU A 298 6.71 58.96 -11.91
CA GLU A 298 7.08 57.55 -12.13
C GLU A 298 7.06 56.71 -10.84
N ARG A 299 6.08 56.98 -9.95
CA ARG A 299 5.99 56.36 -8.62
C ARG A 299 4.65 55.69 -8.38
N LEU A 300 4.70 54.58 -7.68
CA LEU A 300 3.51 53.90 -7.19
C LEU A 300 3.29 54.24 -5.70
N TYR A 301 2.21 54.95 -5.42
CA TYR A 301 1.80 55.24 -4.05
C TYR A 301 1.03 54.07 -3.47
N VAL A 302 1.59 53.43 -2.43
CA VAL A 302 1.00 52.26 -1.79
C VAL A 302 0.12 52.71 -0.62
N ASP A 303 -1.18 52.65 -0.82
CA ASP A 303 -2.18 52.92 0.22
C ASP A 303 -2.33 51.73 1.18
N ARG A 304 -2.29 50.50 0.65
CA ARG A 304 -2.50 49.30 1.44
C ARG A 304 -1.53 48.19 1.08
N LEU A 305 -0.86 47.64 2.11
CA LEU A 305 0.02 46.46 2.01
C LEU A 305 -0.80 45.17 2.12
N TYR A 306 -0.57 44.23 1.20
CA TYR A 306 -1.19 42.91 1.21
C TYR A 306 -0.16 41.89 1.63
N TYR A 307 -0.60 40.94 2.49
CA TYR A 307 0.27 39.92 3.06
C TYR A 307 -0.21 38.53 2.64
N LYS A 308 0.76 37.61 2.39
CA LYS A 308 0.48 36.22 2.15
C LYS A 308 -0.12 35.60 3.42
N GLN A 309 -1.19 34.83 3.25
CA GLN A 309 -1.75 34.08 4.36
C GLN A 309 -0.75 33.03 4.81
N THR A 310 -0.53 32.93 6.11
CA THR A 310 0.31 31.90 6.71
C THR A 310 -0.57 30.71 7.06
N ALA A 311 -0.18 29.53 6.61
CA ALA A 311 -0.82 28.29 7.04
C ALA A 311 -0.59 28.10 8.55
N LYS A 312 -1.66 27.96 9.32
CA LYS A 312 -1.55 27.50 10.70
C LYS A 312 -1.46 25.99 10.69
N ARG A 313 -0.29 25.47 10.99
CA ARG A 313 -0.09 24.05 11.18
C ARG A 313 -0.60 23.68 12.57
N ILE A 314 -1.78 23.09 12.66
CA ILE A 314 -2.27 22.50 13.90
C ILE A 314 -1.79 21.06 13.88
N THR A 315 -0.66 20.79 14.55
CA THR A 315 -0.22 19.43 14.86
C THR A 315 -0.71 19.09 16.26
N PRO A 316 -1.31 17.94 16.50
CA PRO A 316 -1.65 17.52 17.85
C PRO A 316 -0.38 17.45 18.68
N ALA A 317 -0.47 17.89 19.93
CA ALA A 317 0.68 17.83 20.82
C ALA A 317 1.07 16.38 21.16
N ARG A 318 0.09 15.46 21.14
CA ARG A 318 0.31 14.05 21.48
C ARG A 318 -0.43 13.10 20.55
N LEU A 319 0.29 12.08 20.08
CA LEU A 319 -0.26 10.97 19.28
C LEU A 319 -0.02 9.66 20.05
N ILE A 320 -1.10 8.98 20.43
CA ILE A 320 -1.04 7.67 21.06
C ILE A 320 -1.51 6.64 20.06
N VAL A 321 -0.62 5.74 19.66
CA VAL A 321 -0.92 4.64 18.73
C VAL A 321 -1.01 3.36 19.54
N VAL A 322 -2.18 2.72 19.51
CA VAL A 322 -2.43 1.44 20.16
C VAL A 322 -2.63 0.41 19.07
N VAL A 323 -1.83 -0.65 19.07
CA VAL A 323 -1.83 -1.67 18.03
C VAL A 323 -2.03 -3.05 18.64
N ASP A 324 -3.01 -3.76 18.12
CA ASP A 324 -3.22 -5.17 18.39
C ASP A 324 -2.08 -5.99 17.76
N GLN A 325 -1.44 -6.85 18.54
CA GLN A 325 -0.37 -7.73 18.10
C GLN A 325 -0.82 -9.20 17.95
N SER A 326 -2.13 -9.46 17.87
CA SER A 326 -2.66 -10.77 17.57
C SER A 326 -2.13 -11.30 16.21
N GLY A 327 -2.15 -12.61 16.03
CA GLY A 327 -1.53 -13.24 14.86
C GLY A 327 -2.10 -12.80 13.51
N SER A 328 -3.35 -12.34 13.48
CA SER A 328 -4.02 -11.76 12.29
C SER A 328 -3.58 -10.35 11.94
N MET A 329 -2.85 -9.66 12.86
CA MET A 329 -2.55 -8.23 12.76
C MET A 329 -1.07 -7.93 12.44
N VAL A 330 -0.27 -8.93 12.01
CA VAL A 330 1.17 -8.75 11.78
C VAL A 330 1.46 -7.65 10.75
N ASP A 331 0.77 -7.66 9.62
CA ASP A 331 0.91 -6.63 8.58
C ASP A 331 0.63 -5.23 9.13
N ALA A 332 -0.45 -5.12 9.90
CA ALA A 332 -0.84 -3.86 10.53
C ALA A 332 0.21 -3.41 11.54
N MET A 333 0.74 -4.34 12.35
CA MET A 333 1.76 -4.07 13.35
C MET A 333 3.04 -3.53 12.71
N VAL A 334 3.55 -4.18 11.65
CA VAL A 334 4.75 -3.73 10.93
C VAL A 334 4.56 -2.33 10.37
N ASN A 335 3.47 -2.13 9.61
CA ASN A 335 3.20 -0.87 8.96
C ASN A 335 2.96 0.28 9.95
N CYS A 336 2.24 0.03 11.03
CA CYS A 336 1.95 1.04 12.04
C CYS A 336 3.15 1.40 12.89
N THR A 337 4.02 0.44 13.18
CA THR A 337 5.28 0.68 13.86
C THR A 337 6.18 1.61 13.06
N ILE A 338 6.32 1.36 11.77
CA ILE A 338 7.10 2.23 10.87
C ILE A 338 6.48 3.62 10.79
N LEU A 339 5.15 3.70 10.66
CA LEU A 339 4.43 4.97 10.60
C LEU A 339 4.57 5.77 11.91
N ALA A 340 4.45 5.11 13.06
CA ALA A 340 4.66 5.74 14.37
C ALA A 340 6.07 6.32 14.52
N SER A 341 7.09 5.59 14.06
CA SER A 341 8.48 6.06 14.03
C SER A 341 8.67 7.30 13.15
N ILE A 342 8.00 7.36 11.98
CA ILE A 342 8.04 8.53 11.10
C ILE A 342 7.40 9.74 11.77
N PHE A 343 6.24 9.56 12.41
CA PHE A 343 5.59 10.64 13.16
C PHE A 343 6.39 11.09 14.37
N ALA A 344 7.07 10.16 15.05
CA ALA A 344 7.96 10.49 16.16
C ALA A 344 9.14 11.39 15.72
N GLY A 345 9.58 11.28 14.47
CA GLY A 345 10.57 12.17 13.87
C GLY A 345 10.05 13.58 13.53
N LEU A 346 8.73 13.83 13.61
CA LEU A 346 8.17 15.16 13.31
C LEU A 346 8.34 16.11 14.50
N PRO A 347 8.78 17.36 14.26
CA PRO A 347 8.91 18.34 15.34
C PRO A 347 7.54 18.66 15.97
N LYS A 348 7.47 18.72 17.29
CA LYS A 348 6.29 19.07 18.10
C LYS A 348 5.21 17.98 18.20
N VAL A 349 5.48 16.75 17.82
CA VAL A 349 4.59 15.62 18.04
C VAL A 349 5.23 14.69 19.06
N ASP A 350 4.52 14.47 20.17
CA ASP A 350 4.90 13.50 21.20
C ASP A 350 4.17 12.19 20.89
N VAL A 351 4.91 11.17 20.40
CA VAL A 351 4.34 9.90 19.96
C VAL A 351 4.54 8.82 21.00
N HIS A 352 3.45 8.19 21.39
CA HIS A 352 3.44 7.01 22.24
C HIS A 352 2.97 5.80 21.43
N LEU A 353 3.63 4.65 21.62
CA LEU A 353 3.28 3.40 20.95
C LEU A 353 3.04 2.31 21.99
N ILE A 354 1.86 1.72 21.94
CA ILE A 354 1.42 0.62 22.80
C ILE A 354 1.05 -0.57 21.91
N ALA A 355 1.62 -1.73 22.17
CA ALA A 355 1.19 -2.98 21.57
C ALA A 355 0.47 -3.83 22.62
N TYR A 356 -0.56 -4.59 22.22
CA TYR A 356 -1.29 -5.45 23.15
C TYR A 356 -1.78 -6.75 22.53
N ASP A 357 -1.89 -7.76 23.38
CA ASP A 357 -2.58 -9.02 23.17
C ASP A 357 -3.46 -9.29 24.42
N THR A 358 -3.12 -10.29 25.23
CA THR A 358 -3.61 -10.49 26.62
C THR A 358 -2.84 -9.64 27.62
N ARG A 359 -1.75 -9.04 27.21
CA ARG A 359 -0.89 -8.11 27.95
C ARG A 359 -0.64 -6.87 27.12
N ALA A 360 -0.31 -5.77 27.75
CA ALA A 360 0.07 -4.56 27.04
C ALA A 360 1.55 -4.22 27.27
N LEU A 361 2.21 -3.80 26.19
CA LEU A 361 3.60 -3.38 26.16
C LEU A 361 3.70 -1.92 25.77
N ASP A 362 4.36 -1.13 26.61
CA ASP A 362 4.72 0.25 26.26
C ASP A 362 6.01 0.27 25.43
N LEU A 363 5.87 0.47 24.13
CA LEU A 363 6.95 0.51 23.16
C LEU A 363 7.44 1.93 22.87
N THR A 364 6.91 2.93 23.57
CA THR A 364 7.27 4.34 23.43
C THR A 364 8.78 4.61 23.48
N PRO A 365 9.59 3.97 24.36
CA PRO A 365 11.04 4.22 24.40
C PRO A 365 11.76 3.87 23.09
N TRP A 366 11.20 2.97 22.28
CA TRP A 366 11.80 2.49 21.03
C TRP A 366 11.09 3.00 19.77
N VAL A 367 10.13 3.92 19.91
CA VAL A 367 9.30 4.40 18.80
C VAL A 367 10.10 5.01 17.62
N HIS A 368 11.32 5.50 17.88
CA HIS A 368 12.22 6.04 16.85
C HIS A 368 12.98 4.95 16.07
N ASP A 369 12.98 3.71 16.55
CA ASP A 369 13.60 2.57 15.89
C ASP A 369 12.55 1.48 15.64
N PRO A 370 11.87 1.48 14.47
CA PRO A 370 10.82 0.52 14.17
C PRO A 370 11.33 -0.93 14.18
N PHE A 371 12.61 -1.14 13.91
CA PHE A 371 13.21 -2.45 13.98
C PHE A 371 13.26 -2.99 15.42
N GLU A 372 13.71 -2.18 16.39
CA GLU A 372 13.72 -2.56 17.80
C GLU A 372 12.29 -2.80 18.33
N VAL A 373 11.31 -1.99 17.89
CA VAL A 373 9.90 -2.22 18.21
C VAL A 373 9.46 -3.61 17.74
N LEU A 374 9.68 -3.96 16.47
CA LEU A 374 9.27 -5.23 15.90
C LEU A 374 9.95 -6.44 16.58
N LEU A 375 11.20 -6.31 17.01
CA LEU A 375 11.88 -7.35 17.77
C LEU A 375 11.27 -7.59 19.16
N ARG A 376 10.71 -6.54 19.78
CA ARG A 376 10.11 -6.62 21.13
C ARG A 376 8.66 -7.04 21.13
N THR A 377 7.97 -6.94 20.00
CA THR A 377 6.59 -7.43 19.88
C THR A 377 6.55 -8.94 19.98
N GLN A 378 5.52 -9.48 20.60
CA GLN A 378 5.24 -10.91 20.68
C GLN A 378 3.98 -11.16 19.87
N LEU A 379 4.12 -11.90 18.77
CA LEU A 379 3.01 -12.22 17.90
C LEU A 379 2.26 -13.44 18.43
N GLY A 380 0.96 -13.32 18.61
CA GLY A 380 0.09 -14.42 19.03
C GLY A 380 -0.65 -14.14 20.33
N GLY A 381 -1.51 -15.06 20.70
CA GLY A 381 -2.36 -14.93 21.89
C GLY A 381 -3.78 -14.45 21.57
N GLY A 382 -4.58 -14.28 22.61
CA GLY A 382 -5.92 -13.68 22.51
C GLY A 382 -5.84 -12.17 22.60
N THR A 383 -6.99 -11.48 22.48
CA THR A 383 -7.07 -10.03 22.46
C THR A 383 -7.88 -9.51 23.64
N ASP A 384 -7.27 -8.76 24.54
CA ASP A 384 -7.91 -8.06 25.68
C ASP A 384 -7.51 -6.58 25.68
N GLY A 385 -8.28 -5.74 24.99
CA GLY A 385 -8.02 -4.29 24.90
C GLY A 385 -8.11 -3.55 26.22
N THR A 386 -8.67 -4.17 27.29
CA THR A 386 -8.73 -3.51 28.62
C THR A 386 -7.34 -3.22 29.15
N VAL A 387 -6.35 -4.09 28.93
CA VAL A 387 -4.98 -3.90 29.38
C VAL A 387 -4.28 -2.76 28.63
N ALA A 388 -4.62 -2.56 27.37
CA ALA A 388 -4.11 -1.43 26.59
C ALA A 388 -4.75 -0.10 27.01
N LEU A 389 -6.04 -0.11 27.37
CA LEU A 389 -6.73 1.07 27.91
C LEU A 389 -6.07 1.56 29.21
N ASP A 390 -5.64 0.64 30.08
CA ASP A 390 -4.98 0.98 31.33
C ASP A 390 -3.63 1.67 31.12
N LEU A 391 -2.90 1.31 30.04
CA LEU A 391 -1.66 1.99 29.66
C LEU A 391 -1.90 3.29 28.87
N ALA A 392 -2.96 3.36 28.06
CA ALA A 392 -3.22 4.50 27.20
C ALA A 392 -3.80 5.70 27.97
N ARG A 393 -4.73 5.45 28.91
CA ARG A 393 -5.41 6.50 29.68
C ARG A 393 -4.46 7.46 30.42
N PRO A 394 -3.44 7.00 31.17
CA PRO A 394 -2.51 7.91 31.85
C PRO A 394 -1.70 8.80 30.89
N LYS A 395 -1.56 8.36 29.62
CA LYS A 395 -0.84 9.12 28.60
C LYS A 395 -1.67 10.27 28.01
N ILE A 396 -2.98 10.32 28.28
CA ILE A 396 -3.88 11.40 27.84
C ILE A 396 -3.83 12.55 28.87
N ALA A 397 -2.75 13.33 28.85
CA ALA A 397 -2.59 14.44 29.78
C ALA A 397 -3.45 15.67 29.42
N ASP A 398 -3.57 15.97 28.11
CA ASP A 398 -4.43 17.03 27.56
C ASP A 398 -5.30 16.45 26.47
N PRO A 399 -6.56 16.06 26.80
CA PRO A 399 -7.45 15.43 25.82
C PRO A 399 -7.64 16.22 24.55
N ARG A 400 -7.75 17.55 24.62
CA ARG A 400 -8.01 18.40 23.43
C ARG A 400 -6.84 18.42 22.44
N ASN A 401 -5.62 18.17 22.92
CA ASN A 401 -4.40 18.13 22.14
C ASN A 401 -3.87 16.68 21.95
N THR A 402 -4.71 15.69 22.22
CA THR A 402 -4.36 14.27 22.10
C THR A 402 -5.19 13.59 21.01
N VAL A 403 -4.51 12.83 20.16
CA VAL A 403 -5.12 11.90 19.20
C VAL A 403 -4.77 10.49 19.63
N VAL A 404 -5.77 9.63 19.74
CA VAL A 404 -5.61 8.20 20.03
C VAL A 404 -6.01 7.43 18.77
N VAL A 405 -5.07 6.71 18.19
CA VAL A 405 -5.29 5.81 17.04
C VAL A 405 -5.29 4.40 17.58
N TRP A 406 -6.41 3.69 17.41
CA TRP A 406 -6.53 2.31 17.88
C TRP A 406 -6.70 1.38 16.68
N ILE A 407 -5.74 0.47 16.52
CA ILE A 407 -5.63 -0.40 15.34
C ILE A 407 -5.83 -1.84 15.77
N SER A 408 -6.94 -2.44 15.37
CA SER A 408 -7.33 -3.82 15.71
C SER A 408 -8.40 -4.30 14.73
N ASP A 409 -8.58 -5.61 14.62
CA ASP A 409 -9.78 -6.19 14.01
C ASP A 409 -10.98 -6.21 14.98
N PHE A 410 -10.75 -5.81 16.23
CA PHE A 410 -11.75 -5.66 17.29
C PHE A 410 -12.46 -6.97 17.69
N TYR A 411 -11.83 -8.13 17.52
CA TYR A 411 -12.31 -9.39 18.08
C TYR A 411 -11.80 -9.55 19.51
N GLU A 412 -12.43 -8.85 20.43
CA GLU A 412 -12.02 -8.72 21.83
C GLU A 412 -12.72 -9.74 22.73
N TRP A 413 -12.05 -10.24 23.75
CA TRP A 413 -12.67 -11.13 24.74
C TRP A 413 -13.72 -10.43 25.61
N LYS A 414 -13.53 -9.13 25.87
CA LYS A 414 -14.41 -8.30 26.71
C LYS A 414 -14.97 -7.12 25.93
N GLU A 415 -15.68 -7.41 24.84
CA GLU A 415 -16.16 -6.42 23.87
C GLU A 415 -16.77 -5.16 24.50
N GLN A 416 -17.73 -5.34 25.44
CA GLN A 416 -18.43 -4.21 26.05
C GLN A 416 -17.49 -3.35 26.91
N ALA A 417 -16.61 -3.96 27.73
CA ALA A 417 -15.70 -3.23 28.61
C ALA A 417 -14.64 -2.44 27.79
N VAL A 418 -14.15 -3.04 26.70
CA VAL A 418 -13.21 -2.40 25.78
C VAL A 418 -13.88 -1.23 25.08
N PHE A 419 -15.07 -1.43 24.53
CA PHE A 419 -15.83 -0.35 23.89
C PHE A 419 -16.13 0.81 24.84
N ASP A 420 -16.59 0.52 26.07
CA ASP A 420 -16.88 1.54 27.07
C ASP A 420 -15.64 2.35 27.45
N GLY A 421 -14.48 1.69 27.49
CA GLY A 421 -13.19 2.32 27.70
C GLY A 421 -12.77 3.25 26.56
N MET A 422 -12.95 2.82 25.33
CA MET A 422 -12.68 3.63 24.12
C MET A 422 -13.66 4.81 24.02
N ALA A 423 -14.92 4.58 24.29
CA ALA A 423 -15.95 5.63 24.34
C ALA A 423 -15.67 6.66 25.45
N ALA A 424 -15.12 6.23 26.59
CA ALA A 424 -14.69 7.15 27.64
C ALA A 424 -13.54 8.04 27.20
N ILE A 425 -12.55 7.51 26.46
CA ILE A 425 -11.49 8.30 25.86
C ILE A 425 -12.07 9.35 24.90
N HIS A 426 -12.97 8.96 24.01
CA HIS A 426 -13.63 9.89 23.11
C HIS A 426 -14.40 10.99 23.86
N ARG A 427 -15.18 10.61 24.86
CA ARG A 427 -15.97 11.56 25.71
C ARG A 427 -15.09 12.51 26.53
N SER A 428 -13.84 12.16 26.82
CA SER A 428 -12.90 13.07 27.47
C SER A 428 -12.49 14.27 26.62
N GLY A 429 -12.82 14.26 25.34
CA GLY A 429 -12.45 15.27 24.36
C GLY A 429 -11.19 14.93 23.56
N ALA A 430 -10.58 13.78 23.80
CA ALA A 430 -9.50 13.28 22.96
C ALA A 430 -10.07 12.81 21.60
N ARG A 431 -9.31 13.04 20.56
CA ARG A 431 -9.69 12.60 19.23
C ARG A 431 -9.40 11.10 19.11
N PHE A 432 -10.44 10.28 19.12
CA PHE A 432 -10.33 8.84 19.01
C PHE A 432 -10.57 8.38 17.58
N ILE A 433 -9.64 7.59 17.02
CA ILE A 433 -9.65 7.11 15.65
C ILE A 433 -9.53 5.57 15.67
N PRO A 434 -10.66 4.84 15.56
CA PRO A 434 -10.60 3.40 15.42
C PRO A 434 -10.22 3.04 13.98
N VAL A 435 -9.24 2.15 13.84
CA VAL A 435 -8.72 1.68 12.55
C VAL A 435 -8.84 0.17 12.51
N GLY A 436 -9.51 -0.35 11.50
CA GLY A 436 -9.58 -1.77 11.25
C GLY A 436 -8.27 -2.34 10.73
N SER A 437 -8.26 -3.62 10.40
CA SER A 437 -7.08 -4.27 9.81
C SER A 437 -6.52 -3.49 8.63
N VAL A 438 -5.24 -3.18 8.66
CA VAL A 438 -4.50 -2.43 7.63
C VAL A 438 -3.65 -3.41 6.83
N SER A 439 -4.27 -4.47 6.28
CA SER A 439 -3.55 -5.46 5.50
C SER A 439 -3.06 -4.89 4.17
N SER A 440 -1.91 -5.36 3.73
CA SER A 440 -1.36 -5.09 2.40
C SER A 440 -2.25 -5.65 1.28
N GLY A 441 -2.97 -6.75 1.55
CA GLY A 441 -3.87 -7.43 0.61
C GLY A 441 -5.26 -6.82 0.45
N GLY A 442 -5.64 -5.83 1.26
CA GLY A 442 -6.93 -5.13 1.13
C GLY A 442 -8.14 -5.84 1.73
N GLN A 443 -8.00 -7.03 2.29
CA GLN A 443 -9.07 -7.67 3.05
C GLN A 443 -9.21 -7.00 4.42
N GLN A 444 -10.45 -6.68 4.78
CA GLN A 444 -10.79 -6.01 6.03
C GLN A 444 -11.56 -6.96 6.92
N SER A 445 -10.96 -7.34 8.01
CA SER A 445 -11.66 -8.00 9.11
C SER A 445 -11.87 -6.99 10.23
N VAL A 446 -13.12 -6.65 10.51
CA VAL A 446 -13.49 -5.81 11.64
C VAL A 446 -14.77 -6.36 12.24
N ASN A 447 -14.77 -6.62 13.52
CA ASN A 447 -15.94 -7.11 14.25
C ASN A 447 -17.16 -6.21 13.95
N PRO A 448 -18.27 -6.79 13.41
CA PRO A 448 -19.46 -6.02 13.02
C PRO A 448 -20.10 -5.25 14.17
N TRP A 449 -20.05 -5.81 15.40
CA TRP A 449 -20.59 -5.20 16.60
C TRP A 449 -19.87 -3.88 16.95
N PHE A 450 -18.53 -3.86 16.92
CA PHE A 450 -17.75 -2.64 17.12
C PHE A 450 -17.94 -1.65 15.98
N ARG A 451 -17.97 -2.13 14.73
CA ARG A 451 -18.18 -1.27 13.55
C ARG A 451 -19.48 -0.48 13.67
N GLN A 452 -20.57 -1.13 14.06
CA GLN A 452 -21.86 -0.46 14.23
C GLN A 452 -21.82 0.56 15.36
N ARG A 453 -21.30 0.21 16.53
CA ARG A 453 -21.26 1.08 17.70
C ARG A 453 -20.37 2.31 17.48
N PHE A 454 -19.22 2.17 16.83
CA PHE A 454 -18.38 3.32 16.47
C PHE A 454 -19.08 4.23 15.46
N LYS A 455 -19.83 3.67 14.52
CA LYS A 455 -20.65 4.45 13.58
C LYS A 455 -21.72 5.26 14.34
N ASP A 456 -22.42 4.64 15.28
CA ASP A 456 -23.45 5.28 16.09
C ASP A 456 -22.87 6.39 17.00
N GLN A 457 -21.63 6.22 17.44
CA GLN A 457 -20.90 7.22 18.22
C GLN A 457 -20.35 8.39 17.38
N GLY A 458 -20.42 8.31 16.05
CA GLY A 458 -19.85 9.33 15.15
C GLY A 458 -18.35 9.20 14.90
N THR A 459 -17.74 8.08 15.30
CA THR A 459 -16.33 7.74 15.06
C THR A 459 -16.24 6.47 14.21
N PRO A 460 -16.62 6.50 12.92
CA PRO A 460 -16.63 5.28 12.10
C PRO A 460 -15.24 4.66 12.02
N VAL A 461 -15.20 3.32 12.01
CA VAL A 461 -13.93 2.60 11.88
C VAL A 461 -13.31 2.91 10.52
N LEU A 462 -12.10 3.46 10.55
CA LEU A 462 -11.31 3.64 9.35
C LEU A 462 -10.79 2.28 8.92
N SER A 463 -11.07 1.94 7.69
CA SER A 463 -10.67 0.66 7.14
C SER A 463 -9.93 0.89 5.83
N GLY A 464 -8.93 0.09 5.55
CA GLY A 464 -8.26 0.09 4.27
C GLY A 464 -6.75 -0.03 4.32
N ARG A 465 -6.17 0.16 3.16
CA ARG A 465 -4.72 0.07 2.94
C ARG A 465 -4.01 1.21 3.69
N ILE A 466 -2.75 1.00 4.04
CA ILE A 466 -1.93 1.97 4.78
C ILE A 466 -1.92 3.37 4.16
N LYS A 467 -2.02 3.49 2.82
CA LYS A 467 -2.15 4.77 2.11
C LYS A 467 -3.37 5.56 2.57
N LYS A 468 -4.50 4.87 2.76
CA LYS A 468 -5.72 5.49 3.24
C LYS A 468 -5.57 5.93 4.69
N LEU A 469 -4.95 5.09 5.53
CA LEU A 469 -4.63 5.44 6.91
C LEU A 469 -3.74 6.69 6.97
N VAL A 470 -2.67 6.75 6.18
CA VAL A 470 -1.79 7.92 6.10
C VAL A 470 -2.59 9.16 5.68
N THR A 471 -3.43 9.07 4.66
CA THR A 471 -4.24 10.20 4.17
C THR A 471 -5.23 10.69 5.23
N GLU A 472 -5.88 9.77 5.93
CA GLU A 472 -6.85 10.12 6.97
C GLU A 472 -6.20 10.65 8.24
N LEU A 473 -5.08 10.08 8.68
CA LEU A 473 -4.26 10.66 9.74
C LEU A 473 -3.79 12.08 9.39
N LYS A 474 -3.42 12.32 8.11
CA LYS A 474 -3.13 13.66 7.61
C LYS A 474 -4.25 14.65 7.86
N ASN A 475 -5.46 14.27 7.43
CA ASN A 475 -6.62 15.13 7.56
C ASN A 475 -6.90 15.45 9.03
N PHE A 476 -6.70 14.48 9.93
CA PHE A 476 -6.84 14.67 11.36
C PHE A 476 -5.70 15.46 12.01
N LEU A 477 -4.48 15.37 11.49
CA LEU A 477 -3.32 16.11 11.99
C LEU A 477 -3.23 17.54 11.42
N ALA A 478 -3.98 17.86 10.36
CA ALA A 478 -3.97 19.15 9.69
C ALA A 478 -4.98 20.17 10.24
N PHE A 479 -5.81 19.80 11.21
CA PHE A 479 -6.82 20.69 11.82
C PHE A 479 -6.30 21.50 13.01
#